data_7e91c78b0a7216c7303c95e43ca70f3a
#
_entry.id   7e91c78b0a7216c7303c95e43ca70f3a
#
_cell.length_a   1.000
_cell.length_b   1.000
_cell.length_c   1.000
_cell.angle_alpha   90.00
_cell.angle_beta   90.00
_cell.angle_gamma   90.00
#
_symmetry.space_group_name_H-M   'P 1'
#
loop_
_entity.id
_entity.type
_entity.pdbx_description
1 polymer ?
#
loop_
_entity_poly.entity_id
_entity_poly.type
_entity_poly.pdbx_seq_one_letter_code
_entity_poly.pdbx_strand_id
1 'polypeptide(L)'
;MTDPSQSRFPFASQQAIPALGQQVVDYWIDGWQRTILFWDVLRQRSDQYYAQKAKEVPNVLSFDAELVLDGRTFEQPANYLLVRVKPPKGVVIDPKKRPFVVVDPRAGHGPGIGGFKADSELGMAMRAGHPSYFVGFTPEPMPGQTIEDIMRVEAVFLEKVIELHPQAEGKPCVIGNCQAGWAVMMLAATRPELFGPLIIPGSPLSYWAGVEGENPMRYTGGLAGGSWITALTSDLGGGKFDGAHLVENFENLNPANTLWTKNYDLWNKVDTEGQRFLEFEKWWGGHVSLNAEEMQWIVDQLFVGNRLATAEIVTSDGVRIDLRNIRSPILCFCSKGDNITPPQQALGWI
;
A
#
# COMPACT_ATOMS: atom_id res chain seq x y z
N MET A 1 -79.58 -31.44 8.26
CA MET A 1 -78.59 -32.55 8.16
C MET A 1 -77.36 -32.01 7.51
N THR A 2 -76.37 -31.55 8.27
CA THR A 2 -75.12 -31.12 7.82
C THR A 2 -74.06 -31.73 8.73
N ASP A 3 -73.19 -32.51 8.12
CA ASP A 3 -72.07 -33.26 8.71
C ASP A 3 -70.93 -32.30 9.13
N PRO A 4 -70.38 -32.36 10.34
CA PRO A 4 -69.24 -31.60 10.74
C PRO A 4 -67.95 -32.41 10.49
N SER A 5 -67.35 -32.25 9.31
CA SER A 5 -66.06 -32.84 9.01
C SER A 5 -64.91 -32.07 9.68
N GLN A 6 -64.38 -32.67 10.66
CA GLN A 6 -63.06 -32.73 11.20
C GLN A 6 -61.99 -31.85 10.51
N SER A 7 -61.52 -30.77 11.18
CA SER A 7 -60.23 -30.13 10.98
C SER A 7 -59.14 -31.04 11.60
N ARG A 8 -58.49 -31.84 10.77
CA ARG A 8 -57.25 -32.51 11.17
C ARG A 8 -56.07 -31.53 10.99
N PHE A 9 -55.54 -31.03 12.08
CA PHE A 9 -54.20 -30.48 12.08
C PHE A 9 -53.23 -31.65 11.78
N PRO A 10 -52.31 -31.53 10.81
CA PRO A 10 -51.31 -32.56 10.62
C PRO A 10 -50.32 -32.47 11.80
N PHE A 11 -50.35 -33.51 12.63
CA PHE A 11 -49.26 -33.71 13.59
C PHE A 11 -47.96 -33.84 12.79
N ALA A 12 -47.03 -32.89 12.99
CA ALA A 12 -45.66 -33.01 12.50
C ALA A 12 -45.12 -34.37 12.96
N SER A 13 -44.66 -35.19 12.02
CA SER A 13 -44.19 -36.53 12.28
C SER A 13 -43.12 -36.51 13.39
N GLN A 14 -43.18 -37.43 14.33
CA GLN A 14 -42.24 -37.62 15.43
C GLN A 14 -40.78 -37.81 14.96
N GLN A 15 -40.52 -37.94 13.66
CA GLN A 15 -39.19 -38.04 13.06
C GLN A 15 -38.52 -36.67 12.77
N ALA A 16 -39.26 -35.56 12.77
CA ALA A 16 -38.70 -34.21 12.52
C ALA A 16 -37.96 -33.65 13.73
N ILE A 17 -38.33 -34.01 14.94
CA ILE A 17 -37.72 -33.50 16.18
C ILE A 17 -36.31 -34.05 16.40
N PRO A 18 -36.00 -35.35 16.19
CA PRO A 18 -34.62 -35.84 16.24
C PRO A 18 -33.71 -35.24 15.17
N ALA A 19 -34.22 -35.03 13.95
CA ALA A 19 -33.45 -34.40 12.87
C ALA A 19 -33.13 -32.93 13.18
N LEU A 20 -34.08 -32.20 13.75
CA LEU A 20 -33.84 -30.81 14.19
C LEU A 20 -32.82 -30.73 15.34
N GLY A 21 -32.91 -31.65 16.29
CA GLY A 21 -31.95 -31.75 17.39
C GLY A 21 -30.52 -32.02 16.89
N GLN A 22 -30.37 -32.93 15.92
CA GLN A 22 -29.07 -33.20 15.31
C GLN A 22 -28.52 -31.98 14.57
N GLN A 23 -29.32 -31.27 13.80
CA GLN A 23 -28.88 -30.04 13.09
C GLN A 23 -28.41 -28.96 14.05
N VAL A 24 -29.04 -28.80 15.21
CA VAL A 24 -28.60 -27.85 16.24
C VAL A 24 -27.25 -28.27 16.81
N VAL A 25 -27.05 -29.55 17.09
CA VAL A 25 -25.75 -30.07 17.57
C VAL A 25 -24.67 -29.88 16.53
N ASP A 26 -24.95 -30.22 15.29
CA ASP A 26 -23.97 -30.05 14.18
C ASP A 26 -23.60 -28.59 13.99
N TYR A 27 -24.54 -27.66 14.09
CA TYR A 27 -24.29 -26.21 14.04
C TYR A 27 -23.37 -25.76 15.19
N TRP A 28 -23.59 -26.23 16.41
CA TRP A 28 -22.71 -25.89 17.54
C TRP A 28 -21.31 -26.49 17.39
N ILE A 29 -21.20 -27.72 16.89
CA ILE A 29 -19.91 -28.35 16.60
C ILE A 29 -19.16 -27.55 15.54
N ASP A 30 -19.80 -27.19 14.42
CA ASP A 30 -19.21 -26.36 13.37
C ASP A 30 -18.76 -25.01 13.92
N GLY A 31 -19.59 -24.32 14.70
CA GLY A 31 -19.26 -23.05 15.33
C GLY A 31 -18.02 -23.13 16.25
N TRP A 32 -17.89 -24.21 17.04
CA TRP A 32 -16.71 -24.44 17.87
C TRP A 32 -15.47 -24.75 17.03
N GLN A 33 -15.57 -25.57 16.01
CA GLN A 33 -14.46 -25.88 15.10
C GLN A 33 -13.96 -24.62 14.40
N ARG A 34 -14.86 -23.78 13.88
CA ARG A 34 -14.52 -22.49 13.27
C ARG A 34 -13.83 -21.56 14.26
N THR A 35 -14.29 -21.52 15.49
CA THR A 35 -13.69 -20.69 16.53
C THR A 35 -12.25 -21.14 16.84
N ILE A 36 -12.00 -22.43 16.94
CA ILE A 36 -10.64 -22.97 17.16
C ILE A 36 -9.73 -22.62 15.98
N LEU A 37 -10.19 -22.84 14.74
CA LEU A 37 -9.42 -22.53 13.55
C LEU A 37 -9.16 -21.02 13.41
N PHE A 38 -10.15 -20.18 13.73
CA PHE A 38 -10.00 -18.72 13.76
C PHE A 38 -8.89 -18.28 14.72
N TRP A 39 -8.89 -18.80 15.95
CA TRP A 39 -7.83 -18.50 16.92
C TRP A 39 -6.47 -19.03 16.48
N ASP A 40 -6.42 -20.15 15.79
CA ASP A 40 -5.15 -20.65 15.22
C ASP A 40 -4.63 -19.73 14.11
N VAL A 41 -5.49 -19.21 13.24
CA VAL A 41 -5.09 -18.19 12.24
C VAL A 41 -4.56 -16.92 12.90
N LEU A 42 -5.20 -16.44 13.98
CA LEU A 42 -4.71 -15.27 14.73
C LEU A 42 -3.37 -15.55 15.42
N ARG A 43 -3.14 -16.77 15.95
CA ARG A 43 -1.84 -17.21 16.46
C ARG A 43 -0.79 -17.18 15.34
N GLN A 44 -1.09 -17.77 14.17
CA GLN A 44 -0.19 -17.75 13.02
C GLN A 44 0.14 -16.32 12.56
N ARG A 45 -0.82 -15.39 12.59
CA ARG A 45 -0.60 -13.97 12.34
C ARG A 45 0.43 -13.38 13.32
N SER A 46 0.29 -13.68 14.61
CA SER A 46 1.22 -13.22 15.64
C SER A 46 2.63 -13.77 15.41
N ASP A 47 2.76 -15.07 15.17
CA ASP A 47 4.05 -15.72 14.90
C ASP A 47 4.72 -15.12 13.66
N GLN A 48 3.94 -14.88 12.59
CA GLN A 48 4.39 -14.26 11.36
C GLN A 48 4.87 -12.82 11.58
N TYR A 49 4.17 -12.03 12.40
CA TYR A 49 4.56 -10.66 12.74
C TYR A 49 5.94 -10.64 13.41
N TYR A 50 6.16 -11.45 14.43
CA TYR A 50 7.46 -11.52 15.11
C TYR A 50 8.57 -12.06 14.21
N ALA A 51 8.29 -13.06 13.39
CA ALA A 51 9.25 -13.58 12.42
C ALA A 51 9.62 -12.53 11.35
N GLN A 52 8.67 -11.68 10.94
CA GLN A 52 8.91 -10.61 9.99
C GLN A 52 9.71 -9.47 10.63
N LYS A 53 9.35 -9.08 11.85
CA LYS A 53 10.05 -8.03 12.63
C LYS A 53 11.51 -8.38 12.93
N ALA A 54 11.84 -9.67 13.03
CA ALA A 54 13.21 -10.12 13.25
C ALA A 54 14.12 -10.02 12.02
N LYS A 55 13.59 -9.71 10.84
CA LYS A 55 14.38 -9.57 9.61
C LYS A 55 14.93 -8.16 9.47
N GLU A 56 16.17 -8.05 9.02
CA GLU A 56 16.79 -6.75 8.70
C GLU A 56 16.07 -6.04 7.54
N VAL A 57 15.70 -6.81 6.52
CA VAL A 57 14.97 -6.31 5.34
C VAL A 57 13.71 -7.15 5.17
N PRO A 58 12.65 -6.86 5.96
CA PRO A 58 11.38 -7.54 5.79
C PRO A 58 10.76 -7.12 4.47
N ASN A 59 10.53 -8.07 3.58
CA ASN A 59 9.79 -7.83 2.36
C ASN A 59 8.63 -8.81 2.25
N VAL A 60 7.62 -8.44 1.49
CA VAL A 60 6.42 -9.25 1.28
C VAL A 60 6.19 -9.54 -0.21
N LEU A 61 7.21 -9.37 -1.05
CA LEU A 61 7.11 -9.71 -2.46
C LEU A 61 6.82 -11.21 -2.62
N SER A 62 5.93 -11.55 -3.56
CA SER A 62 5.64 -12.93 -3.95
C SER A 62 6.68 -13.52 -4.91
N PHE A 63 7.73 -12.77 -5.19
CA PHE A 63 8.77 -13.13 -6.15
C PHE A 63 10.13 -13.09 -5.48
N ASP A 64 11.02 -13.96 -5.92
CA ASP A 64 12.43 -13.83 -5.59
C ASP A 64 12.98 -12.54 -6.19
N ALA A 65 13.88 -11.89 -5.45
CA ALA A 65 14.52 -10.66 -5.88
C ALA A 65 16.01 -10.67 -5.51
N GLU A 66 16.78 -9.90 -6.22
CA GLU A 66 18.20 -9.67 -5.94
C GLU A 66 18.46 -8.18 -5.74
N LEU A 67 19.27 -7.85 -4.74
CA LEU A 67 19.67 -6.48 -4.47
C LEU A 67 20.54 -5.96 -5.61
N VAL A 68 20.20 -4.79 -6.15
CA VAL A 68 20.96 -4.10 -7.19
C VAL A 68 21.72 -2.93 -6.59
N LEU A 69 21.05 -2.09 -5.83
CA LEU A 69 21.64 -0.95 -5.11
C LEU A 69 21.02 -0.82 -3.72
N ASP A 70 21.84 -0.42 -2.77
CA ASP A 70 21.46 -0.08 -1.40
C ASP A 70 21.69 1.39 -1.14
N GLY A 71 20.64 2.19 -1.05
CA GLY A 71 20.70 3.61 -0.82
C GLY A 71 21.32 4.01 0.52
N ARG A 72 21.36 3.08 1.48
CA ARG A 72 22.02 3.31 2.78
C ARG A 72 23.54 3.45 2.67
N THR A 73 24.11 3.00 1.58
CA THR A 73 25.57 3.05 1.32
C THR A 73 26.02 4.30 0.55
N PHE A 74 25.10 5.18 0.17
CA PHE A 74 25.41 6.39 -0.59
C PHE A 74 25.98 7.49 0.32
N GLU A 75 26.62 8.47 -0.25
CA GLU A 75 27.19 9.62 0.47
C GLU A 75 26.09 10.39 1.24
N GLN A 76 24.91 10.54 0.60
CA GLN A 76 23.68 11.03 1.24
C GLN A 76 22.73 9.84 1.34
N PRO A 77 22.74 9.13 2.47
CA PRO A 77 22.07 7.85 2.56
C PRO A 77 20.56 7.99 2.74
N ALA A 78 19.83 7.08 2.10
CA ALA A 78 18.42 6.87 2.39
C ALA A 78 18.15 5.36 2.55
N ASN A 79 17.16 5.02 3.36
CA ASN A 79 16.83 3.62 3.65
C ASN A 79 16.06 2.90 2.52
N TYR A 80 16.31 3.30 1.29
CA TYR A 80 15.69 2.73 0.09
C TYR A 80 16.60 1.72 -0.60
N LEU A 81 15.99 0.72 -1.21
CA LEU A 81 16.66 -0.39 -1.90
C LEU A 81 16.09 -0.54 -3.31
N LEU A 82 16.97 -0.73 -4.29
CA LEU A 82 16.59 -1.18 -5.62
C LEU A 82 16.84 -2.68 -5.73
N VAL A 83 15.80 -3.44 -6.00
CA VAL A 83 15.91 -4.87 -6.25
C VAL A 83 15.44 -5.23 -7.65
N ARG A 84 16.13 -6.18 -8.30
CA ARG A 84 15.67 -6.82 -9.54
C ARG A 84 14.78 -7.99 -9.18
N VAL A 85 13.57 -8.01 -9.70
CA VAL A 85 12.62 -9.08 -9.47
C VAL A 85 12.86 -10.22 -10.45
N LYS A 86 12.97 -11.45 -9.92
CA LYS A 86 13.19 -12.64 -10.77
C LYS A 86 11.88 -13.13 -11.36
N PRO A 87 11.85 -13.44 -12.66
CA PRO A 87 10.64 -13.90 -13.29
C PRO A 87 10.22 -15.27 -12.72
N PRO A 88 8.92 -15.55 -12.65
CA PRO A 88 8.41 -16.87 -12.30
C PRO A 88 8.90 -17.93 -13.30
N LYS A 89 8.92 -19.18 -12.85
CA LYS A 89 9.33 -20.32 -13.69
C LYS A 89 8.54 -20.37 -15.01
N GLY A 90 9.25 -20.43 -16.12
CA GLY A 90 8.66 -20.50 -17.47
C GLY A 90 8.37 -19.14 -18.11
N VAL A 91 8.57 -18.03 -17.40
CA VAL A 91 8.48 -16.69 -17.98
C VAL A 91 9.84 -16.28 -18.55
N VAL A 92 9.86 -15.86 -19.81
CA VAL A 92 11.06 -15.39 -20.52
C VAL A 92 11.02 -13.87 -20.59
N ILE A 93 12.09 -13.25 -20.12
CA ILE A 93 12.28 -11.79 -20.17
C ILE A 93 13.03 -11.43 -21.46
N ASP A 94 12.49 -10.47 -22.22
CA ASP A 94 13.14 -9.89 -23.38
C ASP A 94 13.96 -8.66 -22.94
N PRO A 95 15.29 -8.67 -23.05
CA PRO A 95 16.15 -7.57 -22.64
C PRO A 95 15.96 -6.29 -23.47
N LYS A 96 15.31 -6.38 -24.64
CA LYS A 96 14.99 -5.22 -25.47
C LYS A 96 13.71 -4.50 -25.03
N LYS A 97 12.86 -5.18 -24.29
CA LYS A 97 11.65 -4.56 -23.76
C LYS A 97 11.99 -3.56 -22.68
N ARG A 98 11.18 -2.51 -22.62
CA ARG A 98 11.29 -1.43 -21.63
C ARG A 98 11.25 -2.01 -20.21
N PRO A 99 12.20 -1.67 -19.32
CA PRO A 99 12.11 -2.07 -17.91
C PRO A 99 10.95 -1.39 -17.20
N PHE A 100 10.36 -2.10 -16.24
CA PHE A 100 9.36 -1.58 -15.30
C PHE A 100 10.01 -1.40 -13.94
N VAL A 101 9.74 -0.25 -13.30
CA VAL A 101 10.16 0.04 -11.94
C VAL A 101 8.92 0.37 -11.12
N VAL A 102 8.60 -0.47 -10.15
CA VAL A 102 7.51 -0.24 -9.21
C VAL A 102 8.08 0.37 -7.95
N VAL A 103 7.58 1.53 -7.56
CA VAL A 103 7.98 2.25 -6.34
C VAL A 103 6.90 2.06 -5.29
N ASP A 104 7.30 1.54 -4.14
CA ASP A 104 6.40 1.30 -3.01
C ASP A 104 6.07 2.60 -2.26
N PRO A 105 4.80 2.81 -1.90
CA PRO A 105 4.42 3.95 -1.08
C PRO A 105 4.88 3.78 0.37
N ARG A 106 5.57 4.78 0.89
CA ARG A 106 5.93 4.84 2.30
C ARG A 106 4.77 5.40 3.13
N ALA A 107 3.74 4.58 3.31
CA ALA A 107 2.47 4.96 3.93
C ALA A 107 2.25 4.30 5.30
N GLY A 108 3.33 3.88 5.97
CA GLY A 108 3.31 3.30 7.30
C GLY A 108 3.33 1.78 7.33
N HIS A 109 2.82 1.09 6.32
CA HIS A 109 2.95 -0.37 6.15
C HIS A 109 4.30 -0.73 5.51
N GLY A 110 4.67 -2.01 5.57
CA GLY A 110 5.89 -2.53 4.94
C GLY A 110 5.83 -2.52 3.41
N PRO A 111 7.01 -2.58 2.75
CA PRO A 111 7.08 -2.55 1.29
C PRO A 111 6.53 -3.83 0.66
N GLY A 112 5.71 -3.67 -0.40
CA GLY A 112 5.12 -4.82 -1.12
C GLY A 112 4.04 -4.46 -2.13
N ILE A 113 3.50 -3.24 -2.15
CA ILE A 113 2.49 -2.86 -3.14
C ILE A 113 3.03 -3.03 -4.56
N GLY A 114 2.19 -3.61 -5.43
CA GLY A 114 2.56 -3.95 -6.80
C GLY A 114 3.30 -5.28 -6.95
N GLY A 115 3.64 -5.98 -5.83
CA GLY A 115 4.39 -7.23 -5.88
C GLY A 115 4.06 -8.28 -4.83
N PHE A 116 3.14 -8.02 -3.87
CA PHE A 116 2.83 -8.99 -2.80
C PHE A 116 1.87 -10.13 -3.23
N LYS A 117 1.46 -10.14 -4.50
CA LYS A 117 0.69 -11.21 -5.14
C LYS A 117 1.28 -11.56 -6.50
N ALA A 118 1.06 -12.80 -6.93
CA ALA A 118 1.46 -13.23 -8.28
C ALA A 118 0.74 -12.43 -9.38
N ASP A 119 -0.54 -12.12 -9.18
CA ASP A 119 -1.32 -11.22 -10.03
C ASP A 119 -1.17 -9.78 -9.51
N SER A 120 -0.09 -9.15 -9.92
CA SER A 120 0.31 -7.80 -9.53
C SER A 120 0.97 -7.09 -10.71
N GLU A 121 1.29 -5.81 -10.54
CA GLU A 121 1.99 -5.00 -11.53
C GLU A 121 3.30 -5.65 -11.96
N LEU A 122 4.13 -6.07 -11.01
CA LEU A 122 5.37 -6.81 -11.29
C LEU A 122 5.10 -8.12 -12.02
N GLY A 123 4.12 -8.90 -11.55
CA GLY A 123 3.76 -10.17 -12.15
C GLY A 123 3.27 -10.01 -13.61
N MET A 124 2.45 -8.99 -13.87
CA MET A 124 1.96 -8.69 -15.22
C MET A 124 3.06 -8.20 -16.14
N ALA A 125 3.93 -7.29 -15.68
CA ALA A 125 5.05 -6.80 -16.45
C ALA A 125 6.01 -7.94 -16.84
N MET A 126 6.35 -8.82 -15.90
CA MET A 126 7.21 -9.97 -16.18
C MET A 126 6.55 -10.97 -17.13
N ARG A 127 5.26 -11.31 -16.96
CA ARG A 127 4.52 -12.17 -17.89
C ARG A 127 4.46 -11.61 -19.31
N ALA A 128 4.44 -10.29 -19.43
CA ALA A 128 4.56 -9.60 -20.71
C ALA A 128 6.01 -9.55 -21.25
N GLY A 129 6.99 -10.10 -20.53
CA GLY A 129 8.38 -10.20 -20.92
C GLY A 129 9.24 -8.98 -20.59
N HIS A 130 8.77 -8.07 -19.75
CA HIS A 130 9.53 -6.87 -19.33
C HIS A 130 10.48 -7.17 -18.17
N PRO A 131 11.74 -6.69 -18.21
CA PRO A 131 12.59 -6.62 -17.01
C PRO A 131 11.89 -5.81 -15.93
N SER A 132 11.87 -6.28 -14.69
CA SER A 132 11.10 -5.65 -13.62
C SER A 132 11.93 -5.43 -12.38
N TYR A 133 11.77 -4.26 -11.79
CA TYR A 133 12.47 -3.78 -10.61
C TYR A 133 11.46 -3.30 -9.58
N PHE A 134 11.86 -3.38 -8.32
CA PHE A 134 11.08 -2.87 -7.22
C PHE A 134 11.94 -1.96 -6.35
N VAL A 135 11.41 -0.79 -6.02
CA VAL A 135 12.00 0.15 -5.07
C VAL A 135 11.20 0.04 -3.78
N GLY A 136 11.85 -0.46 -2.75
CA GLY A 136 11.30 -0.58 -1.42
C GLY A 136 12.23 0.08 -0.40
N PHE A 137 11.93 -0.09 0.88
CA PHE A 137 12.68 0.54 1.96
C PHE A 137 12.81 -0.40 3.17
N THR A 138 13.78 -0.11 4.04
CA THR A 138 13.94 -0.80 5.31
C THR A 138 13.05 -0.17 6.39
N PRO A 139 12.73 -0.91 7.49
CA PRO A 139 11.81 -0.42 8.52
C PRO A 139 12.24 0.88 9.20
N GLU A 140 13.55 1.08 9.35
CA GLU A 140 14.11 2.23 10.03
C GLU A 140 14.70 3.23 9.02
N PRO A 141 14.38 4.53 9.12
CA PRO A 141 14.98 5.56 8.29
C PRO A 141 16.47 5.77 8.65
N MET A 142 17.24 6.29 7.70
CA MET A 142 18.58 6.77 8.01
C MET A 142 18.50 8.03 8.86
N PRO A 143 19.41 8.21 9.83
CA PRO A 143 19.44 9.42 10.64
C PRO A 143 19.55 10.69 9.77
N GLY A 144 18.62 11.65 9.96
CA GLY A 144 18.60 12.89 9.21
C GLY A 144 18.18 12.81 7.75
N GLN A 145 17.74 11.65 7.28
CA GLN A 145 17.21 11.46 5.93
C GLN A 145 16.03 12.38 5.68
N THR A 146 16.00 12.97 4.51
CA THR A 146 14.93 13.87 4.03
C THR A 146 14.23 13.31 2.81
N ILE A 147 13.10 13.91 2.42
CA ILE A 147 12.41 13.58 1.16
C ILE A 147 13.29 13.86 -0.06
N GLU A 148 14.13 14.88 0.01
CA GLU A 148 15.07 15.20 -1.08
C GLU A 148 16.20 14.16 -1.21
N ASP A 149 16.66 13.58 -0.09
CA ASP A 149 17.62 12.47 -0.12
C ASP A 149 17.01 11.23 -0.79
N ILE A 150 15.74 10.93 -0.49
CA ILE A 150 15.01 9.85 -1.15
C ILE A 150 14.92 10.11 -2.65
N MET A 151 14.55 11.32 -3.08
CA MET A 151 14.49 11.67 -4.51
C MET A 151 15.86 11.49 -5.20
N ARG A 152 16.96 11.88 -4.56
CA ARG A 152 18.32 11.68 -5.09
C ARG A 152 18.67 10.20 -5.24
N VAL A 153 18.37 9.41 -4.23
CA VAL A 153 18.60 7.96 -4.26
C VAL A 153 17.77 7.28 -5.35
N GLU A 154 16.51 7.63 -5.49
CA GLU A 154 15.64 7.10 -6.55
C GLU A 154 16.10 7.50 -7.96
N ALA A 155 16.65 8.72 -8.12
CA ALA A 155 17.27 9.13 -9.38
C ALA A 155 18.44 8.22 -9.76
N VAL A 156 19.35 7.95 -8.82
CA VAL A 156 20.47 7.01 -9.02
C VAL A 156 19.99 5.59 -9.34
N PHE A 157 18.87 5.15 -8.72
CA PHE A 157 18.27 3.86 -9.03
C PHE A 157 17.77 3.79 -10.47
N LEU A 158 17.11 4.83 -10.96
CA LEU A 158 16.65 4.90 -12.35
C LEU A 158 17.82 4.98 -13.33
N GLU A 159 18.85 5.75 -13.03
CA GLU A 159 20.10 5.78 -13.82
C GLU A 159 20.71 4.39 -13.93
N LYS A 160 20.75 3.64 -12.81
CA LYS A 160 21.27 2.27 -12.80
C LYS A 160 20.41 1.31 -13.63
N VAL A 161 19.09 1.43 -13.56
CA VAL A 161 18.20 0.61 -14.41
C VAL A 161 18.43 0.92 -15.89
N ILE A 162 18.61 2.19 -16.25
CA ILE A 162 18.92 2.60 -17.62
C ILE A 162 20.28 2.01 -18.08
N GLU A 163 21.29 2.09 -17.24
CA GLU A 163 22.63 1.53 -17.52
C GLU A 163 22.57 0.01 -17.77
N LEU A 164 21.77 -0.71 -16.97
CA LEU A 164 21.61 -2.16 -17.09
C LEU A 164 20.83 -2.61 -18.34
N HIS A 165 20.11 -1.68 -18.98
CA HIS A 165 19.27 -1.97 -20.15
C HIS A 165 19.57 -1.04 -21.35
N PRO A 166 20.83 -1.04 -21.86
CA PRO A 166 21.23 -0.15 -22.96
C PRO A 166 20.53 -0.43 -24.29
N GLN A 167 19.92 -1.60 -24.44
CA GLN A 167 19.20 -2.01 -25.65
C GLN A 167 17.67 -1.88 -25.53
N ALA A 168 17.18 -1.38 -24.39
CA ALA A 168 15.74 -1.29 -24.14
C ALA A 168 15.05 -0.26 -25.04
N GLU A 169 13.80 -0.52 -25.37
CA GLU A 169 12.92 0.36 -26.15
C GLU A 169 12.53 1.63 -25.37
N GLY A 170 13.52 2.42 -24.97
CA GLY A 170 13.35 3.69 -24.24
C GLY A 170 13.50 3.56 -22.74
N LYS A 171 13.28 4.67 -22.04
CA LYS A 171 13.45 4.81 -20.60
C LYS A 171 12.46 3.97 -19.79
N PRO A 172 12.77 3.63 -18.53
CA PRO A 172 11.91 2.80 -17.70
C PRO A 172 10.48 3.33 -17.58
N CYS A 173 9.51 2.42 -17.62
CA CYS A 173 8.16 2.71 -17.16
C CYS A 173 8.16 2.68 -15.63
N VAL A 174 7.78 3.79 -14.99
CA VAL A 174 7.78 3.89 -13.53
C VAL A 174 6.35 3.91 -13.02
N ILE A 175 6.08 3.05 -12.04
CA ILE A 175 4.78 2.94 -11.38
C ILE A 175 4.93 3.46 -9.97
N GLY A 176 4.20 4.51 -9.63
CA GLY A 176 4.14 5.09 -8.30
C GLY A 176 2.78 4.90 -7.67
N ASN A 177 2.64 3.91 -6.80
CA ASN A 177 1.38 3.61 -6.13
C ASN A 177 1.12 4.54 -4.95
N CYS A 178 -0.13 5.01 -4.77
CA CYS A 178 -0.54 5.80 -3.61
C CYS A 178 0.44 6.96 -3.33
N GLN A 179 1.04 7.03 -2.15
CA GLN A 179 2.02 8.07 -1.81
C GLN A 179 3.31 8.03 -2.63
N ALA A 180 3.70 6.90 -3.20
CA ALA A 180 4.84 6.86 -4.13
C ALA A 180 4.57 7.69 -5.40
N GLY A 181 3.31 7.88 -5.77
CA GLY A 181 2.96 8.65 -6.96
C GLY A 181 3.39 10.11 -6.89
N TRP A 182 3.19 10.79 -5.76
CA TRP A 182 3.67 12.18 -5.63
C TRP A 182 5.20 12.24 -5.64
N ALA A 183 5.91 11.28 -5.03
CA ALA A 183 7.37 11.23 -5.04
C ALA A 183 7.92 11.02 -6.46
N VAL A 184 7.38 10.03 -7.18
CA VAL A 184 7.71 9.75 -8.59
C VAL A 184 7.42 10.96 -9.48
N MET A 185 6.28 11.64 -9.30
CA MET A 185 5.92 12.83 -10.07
C MET A 185 6.85 14.02 -9.79
N MET A 186 7.26 14.23 -8.54
CA MET A 186 8.25 15.23 -8.17
C MET A 186 9.60 14.96 -8.85
N LEU A 187 10.06 13.71 -8.80
CA LEU A 187 11.30 13.32 -9.45
C LEU A 187 11.21 13.47 -10.98
N ALA A 188 10.08 13.06 -11.59
CA ALA A 188 9.87 13.21 -13.03
C ALA A 188 9.79 14.68 -13.47
N ALA A 189 9.33 15.58 -12.62
CA ALA A 189 9.32 17.02 -12.88
C ALA A 189 10.72 17.66 -12.83
N THR A 190 11.62 17.12 -12.02
CA THR A 190 13.01 17.64 -11.85
C THR A 190 14.03 16.92 -12.74
N ARG A 191 13.80 15.64 -13.06
CA ARG A 191 14.69 14.78 -13.86
C ARG A 191 13.93 14.05 -14.98
N PRO A 192 13.23 14.78 -15.88
CA PRO A 192 12.36 14.19 -16.88
C PRO A 192 13.06 13.23 -17.86
N GLU A 193 14.38 13.35 -18.02
CA GLU A 193 15.18 12.50 -18.89
C GLU A 193 15.33 11.06 -18.41
N LEU A 194 15.02 10.78 -17.13
CA LEU A 194 15.13 9.43 -16.57
C LEU A 194 13.89 8.55 -16.84
N PHE A 195 12.79 9.17 -17.24
CA PHE A 195 11.48 8.52 -17.27
C PHE A 195 11.01 8.17 -18.68
N GLY A 196 10.47 6.97 -18.83
CA GLY A 196 9.51 6.58 -19.84
C GLY A 196 8.08 6.85 -19.37
N PRO A 197 7.07 6.06 -19.77
CA PRO A 197 5.71 6.25 -19.29
C PRO A 197 5.63 6.17 -17.76
N LEU A 198 4.73 6.98 -17.17
CA LEU A 198 4.40 6.96 -15.76
C LEU A 198 3.03 6.32 -15.57
N ILE A 199 2.88 5.47 -14.56
CA ILE A 199 1.61 4.90 -14.12
C ILE A 199 1.42 5.30 -12.66
N ILE A 200 0.35 6.03 -12.37
CA ILE A 200 0.13 6.68 -11.07
C ILE A 200 -1.24 6.22 -10.52
N PRO A 201 -1.29 5.05 -9.87
CA PRO A 201 -2.53 4.50 -9.35
C PRO A 201 -2.82 5.02 -7.94
N GLY A 202 -4.04 5.55 -7.73
CA GLY A 202 -4.54 5.94 -6.41
C GLY A 202 -3.65 6.95 -5.68
N SER A 203 -3.00 7.86 -6.41
CA SER A 203 -1.99 8.76 -5.84
C SER A 203 -2.58 10.14 -5.59
N PRO A 204 -2.52 10.65 -4.35
CA PRO A 204 -2.97 12.00 -4.03
C PRO A 204 -1.93 13.02 -4.47
N LEU A 205 -2.25 13.79 -5.51
CA LEU A 205 -1.39 14.84 -6.07
C LEU A 205 -1.91 16.24 -5.78
N SER A 206 -3.22 16.36 -5.47
CA SER A 206 -3.85 17.61 -5.04
C SER A 206 -4.72 17.32 -3.81
N TYR A 207 -4.16 17.45 -2.63
CA TYR A 207 -4.82 17.06 -1.37
C TYR A 207 -6.05 17.91 -1.03
N TRP A 208 -6.16 19.12 -1.58
CA TRP A 208 -7.26 20.03 -1.34
C TRP A 208 -8.38 19.90 -2.38
N ALA A 209 -8.18 19.14 -3.44
CA ALA A 209 -9.21 18.88 -4.42
C ALA A 209 -10.27 17.94 -3.85
N GLY A 210 -11.52 18.16 -4.24
CA GLY A 210 -12.63 17.30 -3.83
C GLY A 210 -13.86 18.09 -3.40
N VAL A 211 -14.87 17.33 -2.98
CA VAL A 211 -16.14 17.88 -2.50
C VAL A 211 -16.01 18.21 -1.02
N GLU A 212 -16.56 19.34 -0.59
CA GLU A 212 -16.59 19.75 0.80
C GLU A 212 -17.27 18.66 1.64
N GLY A 213 -16.64 18.29 2.76
CA GLY A 213 -17.14 17.28 3.68
C GLY A 213 -16.80 15.82 3.33
N GLU A 214 -16.32 15.52 2.12
CA GLU A 214 -16.04 14.15 1.69
C GLU A 214 -14.59 13.70 1.92
N ASN A 215 -13.70 14.62 2.25
CA ASN A 215 -12.29 14.30 2.48
C ASN A 215 -11.80 14.83 3.83
N PRO A 216 -11.70 13.95 4.86
CA PRO A 216 -11.32 14.37 6.20
C PRO A 216 -9.89 14.93 6.29
N MET A 217 -8.94 14.46 5.48
CA MET A 217 -7.54 14.94 5.53
C MET A 217 -7.44 16.45 5.23
N ARG A 218 -8.29 16.96 4.36
CA ARG A 218 -8.39 18.37 4.01
C ARG A 218 -8.74 19.26 5.19
N TYR A 219 -9.56 18.76 6.11
CA TYR A 219 -10.07 19.53 7.26
C TYR A 219 -9.25 19.33 8.52
N THR A 220 -8.60 18.17 8.67
CA THR A 220 -7.86 17.81 9.89
C THR A 220 -6.77 18.84 10.21
N GLY A 221 -5.97 19.24 9.24
CA GLY A 221 -4.96 20.28 9.41
C GLY A 221 -5.54 21.63 9.79
N GLY A 222 -6.66 22.02 9.16
CA GLY A 222 -7.37 23.26 9.47
C GLY A 222 -7.99 23.26 10.87
N LEU A 223 -8.68 22.19 11.25
CA LEU A 223 -9.29 22.01 12.56
C LEU A 223 -8.26 21.89 13.68
N ALA A 224 -7.14 21.21 13.41
CA ALA A 224 -6.05 21.06 14.36
C ALA A 224 -5.14 22.30 14.47
N GLY A 225 -5.32 23.30 13.62
CA GLY A 225 -4.47 24.50 13.59
C GLY A 225 -3.10 24.24 12.95
N GLY A 226 -3.01 23.32 11.98
CA GLY A 226 -1.80 22.99 11.26
C GLY A 226 -1.29 21.57 11.56
N SER A 227 0.02 21.38 11.45
CA SER A 227 0.69 20.07 11.51
C SER A 227 1.32 19.74 12.87
N TRP A 228 1.08 20.52 13.90
CA TRP A 228 1.73 20.38 15.22
C TRP A 228 1.50 19.01 15.88
N ILE A 229 0.36 18.34 15.60
CA ILE A 229 0.09 17.00 16.13
C ILE A 229 1.11 16.00 15.57
N THR A 230 1.49 16.15 14.31
CA THR A 230 2.53 15.33 13.68
C THR A 230 3.88 15.53 14.35
N ALA A 231 4.24 16.80 14.64
CA ALA A 231 5.46 17.11 15.39
C ALA A 231 5.43 16.47 16.77
N LEU A 232 4.34 16.66 17.53
CA LEU A 232 4.18 16.05 18.85
C LEU A 232 4.30 14.53 18.83
N THR A 233 3.68 13.86 17.84
CA THR A 233 3.74 12.39 17.69
C THR A 233 5.17 11.94 17.45
N SER A 234 5.92 12.68 16.61
CA SER A 234 7.32 12.41 16.31
C SER A 234 8.22 12.66 17.53
N ASP A 235 7.98 13.71 18.28
CA ASP A 235 8.72 14.01 19.52
C ASP A 235 8.52 12.91 20.57
N LEU A 236 7.28 12.45 20.74
CA LEU A 236 6.96 11.32 21.63
C LEU A 236 7.62 10.02 21.15
N GLY A 237 7.85 9.86 19.84
CA GLY A 237 8.58 8.76 19.23
C GLY A 237 10.12 8.93 19.25
N GLY A 238 10.65 9.93 19.96
CA GLY A 238 12.09 10.17 20.05
C GLY A 238 12.72 10.61 18.72
N GLY A 239 12.01 11.42 17.95
CA GLY A 239 12.43 11.92 16.64
C GLY A 239 12.02 11.00 15.47
N LYS A 240 11.21 10.00 15.74
CA LYS A 240 10.64 9.10 14.71
C LYS A 240 9.13 9.10 14.77
N PHE A 241 8.53 9.07 13.60
CA PHE A 241 7.10 8.87 13.42
C PHE A 241 6.84 7.39 13.16
N ASP A 242 6.07 6.73 14.03
CA ASP A 242 5.66 5.33 13.84
C ASP A 242 4.60 5.25 12.73
N GLY A 243 4.90 4.50 11.68
CA GLY A 243 3.97 4.29 10.57
C GLY A 243 2.66 3.61 10.96
N ALA A 244 2.60 2.96 12.12
CA ALA A 244 1.35 2.40 12.65
C ALA A 244 0.26 3.47 12.77
N HIS A 245 0.61 4.74 13.06
CA HIS A 245 -0.37 5.83 13.11
C HIS A 245 -0.99 6.15 11.76
N LEU A 246 -0.24 6.00 10.65
CA LEU A 246 -0.82 6.17 9.31
C LEU A 246 -1.77 5.03 8.97
N VAL A 247 -1.37 3.79 9.29
CA VAL A 247 -2.22 2.61 9.08
C VAL A 247 -3.49 2.69 9.90
N GLU A 248 -3.42 3.11 11.16
CA GLU A 248 -4.58 3.32 12.03
C GLU A 248 -5.56 4.35 11.43
N ASN A 249 -5.06 5.42 10.83
CA ASN A 249 -5.92 6.41 10.16
C ASN A 249 -6.70 5.77 9.00
N PHE A 250 -6.10 4.89 8.22
CA PHE A 250 -6.80 4.17 7.17
C PHE A 250 -7.84 3.18 7.73
N GLU A 251 -7.52 2.50 8.80
CA GLU A 251 -8.45 1.58 9.47
C GLU A 251 -9.65 2.32 10.07
N ASN A 252 -9.44 3.52 10.59
CA ASN A 252 -10.48 4.37 11.17
C ASN A 252 -11.43 4.98 10.13
N LEU A 253 -11.12 4.91 8.82
CA LEU A 253 -12.07 5.30 7.77
C LEU A 253 -13.25 4.32 7.67
N ASN A 254 -13.10 3.09 8.12
CA ASN A 254 -14.16 2.09 8.17
C ASN A 254 -14.05 1.21 9.43
N PRO A 255 -14.35 1.76 10.61
CA PRO A 255 -14.18 1.06 11.88
C PRO A 255 -15.07 -0.19 12.00
N ALA A 256 -16.24 -0.19 11.36
CA ALA A 256 -17.11 -1.37 11.34
C ALA A 256 -16.41 -2.56 10.66
N ASN A 257 -15.70 -2.31 9.56
CA ASN A 257 -14.91 -3.36 8.92
C ASN A 257 -13.72 -3.80 9.78
N THR A 258 -12.95 -2.86 10.29
CA THR A 258 -11.72 -3.14 11.05
C THR A 258 -12.01 -3.91 12.34
N LEU A 259 -13.02 -3.46 13.10
CA LEU A 259 -13.31 -4.03 14.42
C LEU A 259 -14.21 -5.27 14.37
N TRP A 260 -15.03 -5.42 13.32
CA TRP A 260 -16.04 -6.49 13.29
C TRP A 260 -16.04 -7.30 12.00
N THR A 261 -16.35 -6.68 10.86
CA THR A 261 -16.66 -7.44 9.62
C THR A 261 -15.49 -8.28 9.14
N LYS A 262 -14.28 -7.74 9.16
CA LYS A 262 -13.05 -8.44 8.76
C LYS A 262 -12.83 -9.73 9.59
N ASN A 263 -13.02 -9.65 10.90
CA ASN A 263 -12.82 -10.79 11.80
C ASN A 263 -13.98 -11.80 11.68
N TYR A 264 -15.21 -11.31 11.54
CA TYR A 264 -16.37 -12.17 11.32
C TYR A 264 -16.28 -12.91 9.99
N ASP A 265 -15.89 -12.25 8.93
CA ASP A 265 -15.69 -12.88 7.62
C ASP A 265 -14.59 -13.93 7.65
N LEU A 266 -13.49 -13.67 8.36
CA LEU A 266 -12.45 -14.68 8.60
C LEU A 266 -12.99 -15.89 9.35
N TRP A 267 -13.74 -15.70 10.44
CA TRP A 267 -14.34 -16.77 11.22
C TRP A 267 -15.34 -17.59 10.37
N ASN A 268 -16.20 -16.88 9.66
CA ASN A 268 -17.26 -17.50 8.83
C ASN A 268 -16.68 -18.29 7.64
N LYS A 269 -15.53 -17.88 7.12
CA LYS A 269 -14.89 -18.49 5.94
C LYS A 269 -13.48 -19.02 6.26
N VAL A 270 -13.27 -19.49 7.50
CA VAL A 270 -11.93 -19.87 7.98
C VAL A 270 -11.30 -21.00 7.15
N ASP A 271 -12.12 -21.83 6.54
CA ASP A 271 -11.70 -22.94 5.67
C ASP A 271 -10.99 -22.46 4.39
N THR A 272 -11.26 -21.24 3.91
CA THR A 272 -10.81 -20.74 2.62
C THR A 272 -10.03 -19.42 2.71
N GLU A 273 -10.32 -18.57 3.70
CA GLU A 273 -9.79 -17.21 3.78
C GLU A 273 -8.55 -17.06 4.65
N GLY A 274 -8.20 -18.08 5.45
CA GLY A 274 -7.10 -18.00 6.41
C GLY A 274 -5.77 -17.61 5.76
N GLN A 275 -5.40 -18.23 4.65
CA GLN A 275 -4.14 -17.93 3.94
C GLN A 275 -4.15 -16.50 3.37
N ARG A 276 -5.23 -16.09 2.72
CA ARG A 276 -5.38 -14.74 2.16
C ARG A 276 -5.31 -13.66 3.25
N PHE A 277 -5.92 -13.92 4.39
CA PHE A 277 -5.85 -13.04 5.56
C PHE A 277 -4.40 -12.89 6.05
N LEU A 278 -3.66 -14.00 6.21
CA LEU A 278 -2.27 -14.00 6.66
C LEU A 278 -1.35 -13.24 5.68
N GLU A 279 -1.53 -13.43 4.37
CA GLU A 279 -0.76 -12.71 3.35
C GLU A 279 -1.01 -11.20 3.40
N PHE A 280 -2.27 -10.78 3.57
CA PHE A 280 -2.62 -9.38 3.72
C PHE A 280 -2.06 -8.79 5.02
N GLU A 281 -2.27 -9.46 6.16
CA GLU A 281 -1.82 -8.98 7.47
C GLU A 281 -0.29 -8.91 7.58
N LYS A 282 0.43 -9.76 6.87
CA LYS A 282 1.89 -9.71 6.80
C LYS A 282 2.39 -8.39 6.20
N TRP A 283 1.73 -7.91 5.16
CA TRP A 283 2.03 -6.63 4.54
C TRP A 283 1.49 -5.48 5.37
N TRP A 284 0.21 -5.50 5.70
CA TRP A 284 -0.49 -4.41 6.37
C TRP A 284 0.04 -4.13 7.78
N GLY A 285 0.36 -5.16 8.55
CA GLY A 285 0.90 -5.07 9.90
C GLY A 285 2.41 -4.93 9.99
N GLY A 286 3.13 -4.91 8.88
CA GLY A 286 4.58 -4.75 8.84
C GLY A 286 5.03 -3.29 8.92
N HIS A 287 4.65 -2.57 9.97
CA HIS A 287 4.85 -1.14 10.10
C HIS A 287 6.31 -0.71 9.96
N VAL A 288 6.52 0.48 9.39
CA VAL A 288 7.82 1.11 9.18
C VAL A 288 7.82 2.53 9.74
N SER A 289 8.98 3.00 10.17
CA SER A 289 9.13 4.35 10.72
C SER A 289 9.55 5.36 9.65
N LEU A 290 9.23 6.64 9.89
CA LEU A 290 9.75 7.80 9.17
C LEU A 290 10.55 8.67 10.16
N ASN A 291 11.48 9.47 9.68
CA ASN A 291 12.02 10.56 10.50
C ASN A 291 10.93 11.61 10.77
N ALA A 292 11.08 12.33 11.87
CA ALA A 292 10.19 13.44 12.21
C ALA A 292 10.15 14.47 11.07
N GLU A 293 11.31 14.82 10.52
CA GLU A 293 11.47 15.77 9.44
C GLU A 293 10.78 15.34 8.16
N GLU A 294 10.87 14.05 7.80
CA GLU A 294 10.20 13.50 6.62
C GLU A 294 8.67 13.61 6.76
N MET A 295 8.16 13.16 7.89
CA MET A 295 6.70 13.18 8.12
C MET A 295 6.18 14.61 8.21
N GLN A 296 6.89 15.49 8.90
CA GLN A 296 6.56 16.91 9.01
C GLN A 296 6.53 17.56 7.62
N TRP A 297 7.56 17.30 6.79
CA TRP A 297 7.63 17.80 5.42
C TRP A 297 6.42 17.34 4.58
N ILE A 298 6.07 16.04 4.66
CA ILE A 298 4.93 15.48 3.93
C ILE A 298 3.63 16.20 4.34
N VAL A 299 3.40 16.37 5.64
CA VAL A 299 2.20 17.02 6.12
C VAL A 299 2.16 18.50 5.73
N ASP A 300 3.25 19.23 5.93
CA ASP A 300 3.32 20.67 5.66
C ASP A 300 3.29 21.01 4.16
N GLN A 301 3.97 20.24 3.33
CA GLN A 301 4.02 20.54 1.90
C GLN A 301 2.83 19.99 1.13
N LEU A 302 2.35 18.80 1.52
CA LEU A 302 1.35 18.07 0.75
C LEU A 302 -0.03 18.12 1.43
N PHE A 303 -0.20 17.55 2.61
CA PHE A 303 -1.52 17.35 3.22
C PHE A 303 -2.17 18.67 3.64
N VAL A 304 -1.44 19.54 4.30
CA VAL A 304 -1.89 20.85 4.76
C VAL A 304 -1.59 21.93 3.71
N GLY A 305 -0.40 21.93 3.15
CA GLY A 305 0.05 22.97 2.24
C GLY A 305 -0.49 22.87 0.81
N ASN A 306 -0.77 21.67 0.32
CA ASN A 306 -1.16 21.38 -1.08
C ASN A 306 -0.21 21.99 -2.13
N ARG A 307 1.07 22.15 -1.79
CA ARG A 307 2.04 22.94 -2.56
C ARG A 307 2.54 22.26 -3.82
N LEU A 308 2.36 20.94 -3.94
CA LEU A 308 2.75 20.23 -5.15
C LEU A 308 1.84 20.61 -6.33
N ALA A 309 0.53 20.62 -6.10
CA ALA A 309 -0.45 20.99 -7.15
C ALA A 309 -0.31 22.45 -7.60
N THR A 310 0.21 23.33 -6.74
CA THR A 310 0.37 24.77 -7.01
C THR A 310 1.80 25.13 -7.45
N ALA A 311 2.70 24.14 -7.59
CA ALA A 311 4.10 24.33 -7.93
C ALA A 311 4.86 25.30 -6.98
N GLU A 312 4.55 25.23 -5.67
CA GLU A 312 5.16 26.06 -4.65
C GLU A 312 6.30 25.35 -3.88
N ILE A 313 6.53 24.06 -4.15
CA ILE A 313 7.66 23.34 -3.55
C ILE A 313 8.95 23.76 -4.23
N VAL A 314 9.91 24.15 -3.41
CA VAL A 314 11.28 24.49 -3.84
C VAL A 314 12.22 23.62 -3.04
N THR A 315 13.13 22.92 -3.71
CA THR A 315 14.15 22.08 -3.08
C THR A 315 15.23 22.92 -2.40
N SER A 316 16.04 22.31 -1.56
CA SER A 316 17.11 22.96 -0.82
C SER A 316 18.17 23.62 -1.72
N ASP A 317 18.34 23.11 -2.95
CA ASP A 317 19.22 23.66 -3.99
C ASP A 317 18.51 24.69 -4.90
N GLY A 318 17.28 25.09 -4.57
CA GLY A 318 16.55 26.16 -5.25
C GLY A 318 15.77 25.73 -6.48
N VAL A 319 15.65 24.44 -6.77
CA VAL A 319 14.86 23.93 -7.90
C VAL A 319 13.37 23.93 -7.55
N ARG A 320 12.57 24.62 -8.37
CA ARG A 320 11.12 24.59 -8.24
C ARG A 320 10.56 23.31 -8.85
N ILE A 321 9.76 22.58 -8.08
CA ILE A 321 9.06 21.40 -8.55
C ILE A 321 7.75 21.82 -9.21
N ASP A 322 7.69 21.67 -10.52
CA ASP A 322 6.53 22.00 -11.33
C ASP A 322 6.14 20.79 -12.19
N LEU A 323 4.98 20.19 -11.91
CA LEU A 323 4.52 18.98 -12.61
C LEU A 323 4.35 19.21 -14.14
N ARG A 324 4.24 20.45 -14.60
CA ARG A 324 4.21 20.81 -16.03
C ARG A 324 5.53 20.55 -16.76
N ASN A 325 6.61 20.34 -16.01
CA ASN A 325 7.92 19.98 -16.59
C ASN A 325 8.02 18.50 -16.96
N ILE A 326 7.06 17.66 -16.54
CA ILE A 326 7.02 16.26 -16.91
C ILE A 326 6.78 16.11 -18.41
N ARG A 327 7.64 15.33 -19.08
CA ARG A 327 7.58 15.12 -20.53
C ARG A 327 7.05 13.74 -20.92
N SER A 328 6.93 12.85 -19.96
CA SER A 328 6.49 11.47 -20.14
C SER A 328 4.98 11.38 -20.26
N PRO A 329 4.45 10.43 -21.03
CA PRO A 329 3.04 10.06 -20.95
C PRO A 329 2.68 9.60 -19.54
N ILE A 330 1.55 10.06 -19.01
CA ILE A 330 1.09 9.73 -17.66
C ILE A 330 -0.25 9.01 -17.77
N LEU A 331 -0.34 7.84 -17.13
CA LEU A 331 -1.58 7.12 -16.90
C LEU A 331 -1.96 7.26 -15.42
N CYS A 332 -2.95 8.12 -15.13
CA CYS A 332 -3.55 8.20 -13.80
C CYS A 332 -4.68 7.19 -13.68
N PHE A 333 -4.61 6.34 -12.69
CA PHE A 333 -5.70 5.44 -12.34
C PHE A 333 -6.29 5.84 -10.98
N CYS A 334 -7.61 6.02 -10.92
CA CYS A 334 -8.33 6.32 -9.70
C CYS A 334 -9.69 5.61 -9.69
N SER A 335 -10.19 5.29 -8.50
CA SER A 335 -11.47 4.63 -8.30
C SER A 335 -12.47 5.59 -7.68
N LYS A 336 -13.73 5.56 -8.14
CA LYS A 336 -14.82 6.34 -7.54
C LYS A 336 -15.19 5.88 -6.12
N GLY A 337 -14.83 4.64 -5.77
CA GLY A 337 -15.04 4.09 -4.43
C GLY A 337 -13.87 4.32 -3.47
N ASP A 338 -12.80 4.96 -3.92
CA ASP A 338 -11.62 5.25 -3.10
C ASP A 338 -11.91 6.46 -2.20
N ASN A 339 -11.98 6.23 -0.90
CA ASN A 339 -12.18 7.24 0.12
C ASN A 339 -10.86 7.75 0.74
N ILE A 340 -9.73 7.17 0.35
CA ILE A 340 -8.38 7.60 0.75
C ILE A 340 -7.86 8.62 -0.26
N THR A 341 -7.90 8.25 -1.55
CA THR A 341 -7.51 9.13 -2.66
C THR A 341 -8.66 9.21 -3.68
N PRO A 342 -9.65 10.05 -3.43
CA PRO A 342 -10.76 10.21 -4.37
C PRO A 342 -10.27 10.77 -5.70
N PRO A 343 -11.01 10.56 -6.82
CA PRO A 343 -10.60 10.98 -8.15
C PRO A 343 -10.17 12.44 -8.26
N GLN A 344 -10.79 13.32 -7.49
CA GLN A 344 -10.44 14.74 -7.48
C GLN A 344 -9.02 15.00 -6.98
N GLN A 345 -8.57 14.25 -5.96
CA GLN A 345 -7.19 14.36 -5.47
C GLN A 345 -6.17 13.77 -6.45
N ALA A 346 -6.52 12.69 -7.13
CA ALA A 346 -5.65 12.08 -8.13
C ALA A 346 -5.52 12.93 -9.39
N LEU A 347 -6.54 13.70 -9.76
CA LEU A 347 -6.64 14.41 -11.05
C LEU A 347 -6.61 15.94 -10.94
N GLY A 348 -6.85 16.54 -9.78
CA GLY A 348 -6.99 17.99 -9.59
C GLY A 348 -5.73 18.83 -9.77
N TRP A 349 -4.63 18.21 -10.19
CA TRP A 349 -3.36 18.86 -10.53
C TRP A 349 -3.20 19.12 -12.05
N ILE A 350 -4.08 18.54 -12.88
CA ILE A 350 -4.07 18.63 -14.34
C ILE A 350 -4.53 20.01 -14.81
#